data_98c6a9c4a0ae46282e4b4e48f38516d6
#
_entry.id   98c6a9c4a0ae46282e4b4e48f38516d6
#
_cell.length_a   1.000
_cell.length_b   1.000
_cell.length_c   1.000
_cell.angle_alpha   90.00
_cell.angle_beta   90.00
_cell.angle_gamma   90.00
#
_symmetry.space_group_name_H-M   'P 1'
#
loop_
_entity.id
_entity.type
_entity.pdbx_description
1 polymer ?
#
loop_
_entity_poly.entity_id
_entity_poly.type
_entity_poly.pdbx_seq_one_letter_code
_entity_poly.pdbx_strand_id
1 'polypeptide(L)'
;QEAQNLCAWPNELDATKTVERVNKVFVKGFLARVCLQAAGYAQRLDGANRLSTDPELSKEKLYPIALQACKDVMDQEGNYVALKSNFEDIFNNNGISGDIINAGSESLFEIGYSNNPARGRILYTIGIKHTTADNMTTMLQGSQVGPTPTLYFDYSVKDLRRDVTCCPFQWTKGVQTLQSFKSWGFGKLRYEWTNRMIPILH
;
A
#
# COMPACT_ATOMS: atom_id res chain seq x y z
N GLN A 1 3.68 21.76 8.23
CA GLN A 1 4.36 22.47 7.12
C GLN A 1 5.88 22.54 7.30
N GLU A 2 6.39 22.81 8.50
CA GLU A 2 7.83 22.97 8.76
C GLU A 2 8.66 21.72 8.38
N ALA A 3 8.15 20.52 8.67
CA ALA A 3 8.84 19.27 8.40
C ALA A 3 9.28 19.10 6.94
N GLN A 4 8.54 19.65 5.96
CA GLN A 4 8.93 19.57 4.54
C GLN A 4 10.24 20.30 4.22
N ASN A 5 10.62 21.27 5.03
CA ASN A 5 11.87 22.03 4.87
C ASN A 5 13.05 21.32 5.53
N LEU A 6 12.80 20.40 6.45
CA LEU A 6 13.80 19.67 7.22
C LEU A 6 14.18 18.32 6.59
N CYS A 7 13.35 17.79 5.68
CA CYS A 7 13.59 16.51 5.06
C CYS A 7 14.31 16.65 3.71
N ALA A 8 15.24 15.75 3.45
CA ALA A 8 15.90 15.61 2.16
C ALA A 8 14.97 14.90 1.15
N TRP A 9 15.22 15.10 -0.13
CA TRP A 9 14.59 14.34 -1.19
C TRP A 9 15.04 12.87 -1.17
N PRO A 10 14.28 11.95 -1.80
CA PRO A 10 14.74 10.57 -1.99
C PRO A 10 16.14 10.53 -2.61
N ASN A 11 16.99 9.65 -2.12
CA ASN A 11 18.36 9.42 -2.59
C ASN A 11 19.37 10.57 -2.40
N GLU A 12 18.98 11.71 -1.83
CA GLU A 12 19.95 12.78 -1.53
C GLU A 12 20.88 12.42 -0.37
N LEU A 13 20.40 11.66 0.60
CA LEU A 13 21.15 11.21 1.76
C LEU A 13 21.02 9.69 1.91
N ASP A 14 21.98 9.05 2.58
CA ASP A 14 21.91 7.62 2.90
C ASP A 14 20.63 7.27 3.66
N ALA A 15 20.18 8.16 4.53
CA ALA A 15 18.93 7.98 5.28
C ALA A 15 17.67 8.05 4.40
N THR A 16 17.75 8.54 3.17
CA THR A 16 16.59 8.67 2.26
C THR A 16 16.66 7.75 1.04
N LYS A 17 17.55 6.76 1.06
CA LYS A 17 17.68 5.76 -0.03
C LYS A 17 16.57 4.73 -0.06
N THR A 18 15.82 4.58 1.02
CA THR A 18 14.73 3.62 1.12
C THR A 18 13.42 4.30 1.48
N VAL A 19 12.30 3.70 1.07
CA VAL A 19 10.95 4.19 1.40
C VAL A 19 10.55 3.91 2.85
N GLU A 20 11.33 3.15 3.60
CA GLU A 20 11.13 2.94 5.05
C GLU A 20 11.59 4.13 5.89
N ARG A 21 12.22 5.10 5.28
CA ARG A 21 12.70 6.33 5.92
C ARG A 21 11.92 7.53 5.44
N VAL A 22 11.63 8.42 6.36
CA VAL A 22 10.93 9.67 6.06
C VAL A 22 11.79 10.52 5.13
N ASN A 23 11.20 10.91 4.01
CA ASN A 23 11.80 11.77 3.00
C ASN A 23 10.82 12.88 2.59
N LYS A 24 11.28 13.85 1.80
CA LYS A 24 10.50 15.03 1.45
C LYS A 24 9.23 14.71 0.65
N VAL A 25 9.26 13.71 -0.25
CA VAL A 25 8.06 13.33 -1.02
C VAL A 25 6.99 12.73 -0.12
N PHE A 26 7.38 11.88 0.85
CA PHE A 26 6.44 11.39 1.85
C PHE A 26 5.83 12.51 2.67
N VAL A 27 6.65 13.43 3.18
CA VAL A 27 6.17 14.55 4.01
C VAL A 27 5.17 15.41 3.24
N LYS A 28 5.42 15.69 1.97
CA LYS A 28 4.49 16.46 1.12
C LYS A 28 3.20 15.70 0.82
N GLY A 29 3.28 14.43 0.42
CA GLY A 29 2.09 13.59 0.20
C GLY A 29 1.26 13.42 1.48
N PHE A 30 1.92 13.23 2.62
CA PHE A 30 1.25 13.12 3.91
C PHE A 30 0.63 14.45 4.35
N LEU A 31 1.30 15.59 4.12
CA LEU A 31 0.76 16.92 4.37
C LEU A 31 -0.54 17.15 3.59
N ALA A 32 -0.56 16.82 2.29
CA ALA A 32 -1.75 16.92 1.47
C ALA A 32 -2.91 16.10 2.07
N ARG A 33 -2.64 14.85 2.45
CA ARG A 33 -3.62 13.95 3.07
C ARG A 33 -4.15 14.51 4.41
N VAL A 34 -3.28 15.03 5.26
CA VAL A 34 -3.67 15.66 6.54
C VAL A 34 -4.54 16.89 6.31
N CYS A 35 -4.18 17.76 5.35
CA CYS A 35 -4.98 18.94 5.01
C CYS A 35 -6.39 18.55 4.52
N LEU A 36 -6.50 17.56 3.64
CA LEU A 36 -7.79 17.07 3.15
C LEU A 36 -8.63 16.48 4.28
N GLN A 37 -8.04 15.70 5.17
CA GLN A 37 -8.73 15.11 6.31
C GLN A 37 -9.18 16.19 7.32
N ALA A 38 -8.34 17.17 7.61
CA ALA A 38 -8.64 18.22 8.56
C ALA A 38 -9.75 19.14 8.07
N ALA A 39 -9.75 19.51 6.78
CA ALA A 39 -10.77 20.34 6.15
C ALA A 39 -12.04 19.57 5.77
N GLY A 40 -12.03 18.24 5.84
CA GLY A 40 -13.15 17.38 5.49
C GLY A 40 -14.14 17.15 6.63
N TYR A 41 -15.17 16.35 6.31
CA TYR A 41 -16.08 15.82 7.31
C TYR A 41 -15.34 14.79 8.17
N ALA A 42 -15.47 14.94 9.48
CA ALA A 42 -14.94 13.98 10.45
C ALA A 42 -15.82 13.97 11.70
N GLN A 43 -15.82 12.86 12.42
CA GLN A 43 -16.43 12.79 13.73
C GLN A 43 -15.67 13.73 14.67
N ARG A 44 -16.38 14.67 15.28
CA ARG A 44 -15.81 15.64 16.22
C ARG A 44 -15.99 15.19 17.65
N LEU A 45 -15.37 15.90 18.58
CA LEU A 45 -15.42 15.57 20.01
C LEU A 45 -16.85 15.51 20.59
N ASP A 46 -17.76 16.25 19.99
CA ASP A 46 -19.20 16.24 20.32
C ASP A 46 -19.97 15.04 19.70
N GLY A 47 -19.27 14.14 19.01
CA GLY A 47 -19.83 12.98 18.32
C GLY A 47 -20.48 13.28 16.97
N ALA A 48 -20.64 14.54 16.58
CA ALA A 48 -21.25 14.92 15.32
C ALA A 48 -20.27 14.74 14.14
N ASN A 49 -20.77 14.25 13.02
CA ASN A 49 -19.99 14.17 11.77
C ASN A 49 -20.20 15.44 10.96
N ARG A 50 -19.26 16.35 11.02
CA ARG A 50 -19.31 17.67 10.38
C ARG A 50 -17.94 18.23 10.03
N LEU A 51 -17.92 19.32 9.27
CA LEU A 51 -16.73 20.14 9.07
C LEU A 51 -16.24 20.74 10.40
N SER A 52 -14.97 21.12 10.46
CA SER A 52 -14.43 21.87 11.59
C SER A 52 -15.09 23.25 11.67
N THR A 53 -15.28 23.76 12.88
CA THR A 53 -15.66 25.15 13.16
C THR A 53 -14.44 26.04 13.31
N ASP A 54 -13.24 25.48 13.35
CA ASP A 54 -11.99 26.22 13.39
C ASP A 54 -11.71 26.79 11.98
N PRO A 55 -11.62 28.12 11.81
CA PRO A 55 -11.37 28.76 10.54
C PRO A 55 -9.97 28.41 9.98
N GLU A 56 -9.00 28.01 10.83
CA GLU A 56 -7.68 27.54 10.37
C GLU A 56 -7.75 26.17 9.68
N LEU A 57 -8.79 25.39 9.92
CA LEU A 57 -9.04 24.09 9.29
C LEU A 57 -10.08 24.18 8.17
N SER A 58 -10.33 25.36 7.64
CA SER A 58 -11.27 25.55 6.53
C SER A 58 -10.70 25.01 5.20
N LYS A 59 -11.60 24.68 4.28
CA LYS A 59 -11.23 24.24 2.92
C LYS A 59 -10.46 25.32 2.16
N GLU A 60 -10.85 26.58 2.34
CA GLU A 60 -10.24 27.74 1.71
C GLU A 60 -8.78 27.89 2.09
N LYS A 61 -8.41 27.51 3.32
CA LYS A 61 -7.01 27.54 3.79
C LYS A 61 -6.24 26.28 3.46
N LEU A 62 -6.82 25.12 3.70
CA LEU A 62 -6.08 23.87 3.64
C LEU A 62 -6.01 23.21 2.24
N TYR A 63 -7.02 23.42 1.38
CA TYR A 63 -7.00 22.85 0.04
C TYR A 63 -5.90 23.43 -0.86
N PRO A 64 -5.62 24.73 -0.87
CA PRO A 64 -4.47 25.28 -1.58
C PRO A 64 -3.14 24.68 -1.13
N ILE A 65 -2.98 24.44 0.18
CA ILE A 65 -1.77 23.80 0.74
C ILE A 65 -1.65 22.34 0.25
N ALA A 66 -2.76 21.59 0.30
CA ALA A 66 -2.79 20.23 -0.20
C ALA A 66 -2.47 20.15 -1.69
N LEU A 67 -3.08 21.04 -2.49
CA LEU A 67 -2.85 21.13 -3.92
C LEU A 67 -1.39 21.44 -4.24
N GLN A 68 -0.79 22.40 -3.55
CA GLN A 68 0.62 22.76 -3.77
C GLN A 68 1.53 21.60 -3.38
N ALA A 69 1.28 20.95 -2.25
CA ALA A 69 2.06 19.79 -1.83
C ALA A 69 2.00 18.63 -2.84
N CYS A 70 0.84 18.37 -3.44
CA CYS A 70 0.70 17.40 -4.52
C CYS A 70 1.48 17.81 -5.77
N LYS A 71 1.36 19.07 -6.21
CA LYS A 71 2.10 19.60 -7.37
C LYS A 71 3.61 19.47 -7.18
N ASP A 72 4.10 19.83 -6.00
CA ASP A 72 5.53 19.73 -5.68
C ASP A 72 6.08 18.30 -5.82
N VAL A 73 5.26 17.28 -5.53
CA VAL A 73 5.64 15.87 -5.75
C VAL A 73 5.56 15.51 -7.23
N MET A 74 4.48 15.91 -7.92
CA MET A 74 4.30 15.63 -9.35
C MET A 74 5.41 16.26 -10.21
N ASP A 75 5.86 17.47 -9.87
CA ASP A 75 6.96 18.15 -10.56
C ASP A 75 8.30 17.42 -10.40
N GLN A 76 8.38 16.43 -9.52
CA GLN A 76 9.57 15.60 -9.34
C GLN A 76 9.47 14.24 -10.04
N GLU A 77 8.45 14.02 -10.88
CA GLU A 77 8.36 12.80 -11.67
C GLU A 77 9.55 12.66 -12.62
N GLY A 78 10.16 11.48 -12.63
CA GLY A 78 11.39 11.21 -13.38
C GLY A 78 12.68 11.67 -12.68
N ASN A 79 12.57 12.39 -11.56
CA ASN A 79 13.73 12.82 -10.76
C ASN A 79 13.76 12.09 -9.40
N TYR A 80 12.77 12.32 -8.55
CA TYR A 80 12.71 11.73 -7.20
C TYR A 80 11.54 10.77 -7.00
N VAL A 81 10.61 10.72 -7.92
CA VAL A 81 9.48 9.78 -7.95
C VAL A 81 9.24 9.34 -9.38
N ALA A 82 8.63 8.16 -9.55
CA ALA A 82 8.21 7.68 -10.87
C ALA A 82 7.00 6.76 -10.73
N LEU A 83 5.95 7.01 -11.52
CA LEU A 83 4.81 6.10 -11.60
C LEU A 83 5.23 4.82 -12.33
N LYS A 84 4.70 3.68 -11.88
CA LYS A 84 4.85 2.41 -12.58
C LYS A 84 3.90 2.37 -13.77
N SER A 85 4.37 1.89 -14.90
CA SER A 85 3.54 1.71 -16.11
C SER A 85 2.50 0.59 -15.96
N ASN A 86 2.77 -0.38 -15.11
CA ASN A 86 1.90 -1.51 -14.83
C ASN A 86 1.54 -1.54 -13.34
N PHE A 87 0.24 -1.60 -13.04
CA PHE A 87 -0.26 -1.59 -11.66
C PHE A 87 0.23 -2.78 -10.82
N GLU A 88 0.42 -3.93 -11.43
CA GLU A 88 0.95 -5.12 -10.74
C GLU A 88 2.37 -4.93 -10.24
N ASP A 89 3.19 -4.16 -10.98
CA ASP A 89 4.60 -3.95 -10.63
C ASP A 89 4.81 -3.17 -9.33
N ILE A 90 3.79 -2.46 -8.87
CA ILE A 90 3.82 -1.79 -7.55
C ILE A 90 3.97 -2.83 -6.44
N PHE A 91 3.36 -4.00 -6.61
CA PHE A 91 3.24 -5.01 -5.56
C PHE A 91 4.27 -6.13 -5.69
N ASN A 92 4.57 -6.58 -6.93
CA ASN A 92 5.48 -7.69 -7.13
C ASN A 92 6.95 -7.30 -6.90
N ASN A 93 7.35 -6.10 -7.27
CA ASN A 93 8.72 -5.62 -7.13
C ASN A 93 8.98 -4.93 -5.78
N ASN A 94 7.96 -4.50 -5.09
CA ASN A 94 8.13 -3.56 -3.98
C ASN A 94 7.69 -4.09 -2.62
N GLY A 95 6.88 -5.03 -2.45
CA GLY A 95 6.30 -5.17 -1.15
C GLY A 95 6.56 -6.48 -0.45
N ILE A 96 6.58 -7.55 -1.18
CA ILE A 96 6.48 -8.89 -0.61
C ILE A 96 7.79 -9.66 -0.66
N SER A 97 8.68 -9.26 -1.54
CA SER A 97 9.97 -9.93 -1.75
C SER A 97 10.91 -9.83 -0.53
N GLY A 98 10.65 -8.93 0.39
CA GLY A 98 11.51 -8.68 1.54
C GLY A 98 12.81 -7.97 1.17
N ASP A 99 12.91 -7.47 -0.05
CA ASP A 99 14.01 -6.59 -0.45
C ASP A 99 13.72 -5.16 0.02
N ILE A 100 14.76 -4.47 0.41
CA ILE A 100 14.65 -3.06 0.78
C ILE A 100 14.20 -2.28 -0.45
N ILE A 101 13.07 -1.61 -0.33
CA ILE A 101 12.50 -0.81 -1.41
C ILE A 101 13.31 0.46 -1.55
N ASN A 102 13.91 0.65 -2.71
CA ASN A 102 14.63 1.88 -3.02
C ASN A 102 13.65 3.05 -3.18
N ALA A 103 14.00 4.18 -2.60
CA ALA A 103 13.29 5.42 -2.84
C ALA A 103 13.44 5.87 -4.30
N GLY A 104 12.51 6.71 -4.77
CA GLY A 104 12.52 7.22 -6.15
C GLY A 104 11.58 6.48 -7.10
N SER A 105 10.69 5.63 -6.57
CA SER A 105 9.63 4.98 -7.34
C SER A 105 8.24 5.52 -6.96
N GLU A 106 7.18 4.78 -7.25
CA GLU A 106 5.79 5.17 -6.93
C GLU A 106 5.50 5.16 -5.43
N SER A 107 6.15 4.27 -4.67
CA SER A 107 5.99 4.22 -3.23
C SER A 107 6.71 5.39 -2.56
N LEU A 108 5.96 6.19 -1.79
CA LEU A 108 6.52 7.35 -1.08
C LEU A 108 7.01 6.99 0.31
N PHE A 109 6.39 6.02 0.96
CA PHE A 109 6.74 5.54 2.29
C PHE A 109 6.08 4.19 2.57
N GLU A 110 6.83 3.29 3.17
CA GLU A 110 6.34 1.99 3.60
C GLU A 110 6.80 1.63 4.99
N ILE A 111 5.98 0.89 5.71
CA ILE A 111 6.34 0.28 6.97
C ILE A 111 6.83 -1.14 6.66
N GLY A 112 8.14 -1.33 6.72
CA GLY A 112 8.76 -2.62 6.49
C GLY A 112 8.41 -3.62 7.59
N TYR A 113 8.04 -4.83 7.15
CA TYR A 113 7.86 -5.96 8.04
C TYR A 113 9.10 -6.85 7.98
N SER A 114 9.50 -7.36 9.14
CA SER A 114 10.58 -8.34 9.20
C SER A 114 10.16 -9.61 8.43
N ASN A 115 11.06 -10.17 7.64
CA ASN A 115 10.89 -11.50 7.07
C ASN A 115 11.06 -12.63 8.13
N ASN A 116 11.24 -12.26 9.41
CA ASN A 116 11.15 -13.19 10.51
C ASN A 116 9.69 -13.65 10.67
N PRO A 117 9.38 -14.92 10.46
CA PRO A 117 8.02 -15.42 10.43
C PRO A 117 7.28 -15.28 11.76
N ALA A 118 7.99 -15.08 12.87
CA ALA A 118 7.37 -14.81 14.17
C ALA A 118 6.84 -13.37 14.31
N ARG A 119 7.18 -12.44 13.39
CA ARG A 119 6.93 -11.00 13.57
C ARG A 119 6.18 -10.32 12.43
N GLY A 120 6.09 -10.91 11.24
CA GLY A 120 5.44 -10.33 10.07
C GLY A 120 4.35 -11.24 9.52
N ARG A 121 3.10 -11.11 9.98
CA ARG A 121 1.99 -12.04 9.63
C ARG A 121 0.93 -11.45 8.69
N ILE A 122 1.20 -10.33 8.04
CA ILE A 122 0.19 -9.68 7.20
C ILE A 122 -0.26 -10.56 6.03
N LEU A 123 0.69 -11.22 5.36
CA LEU A 123 0.41 -12.15 4.26
C LEU A 123 -0.39 -13.37 4.71
N TYR A 124 -0.08 -13.88 5.91
CA TYR A 124 -0.83 -14.99 6.51
C TYR A 124 -2.32 -14.69 6.63
N THR A 125 -2.66 -13.46 6.95
CA THR A 125 -4.05 -13.06 7.20
C THR A 125 -4.79 -12.66 5.93
N ILE A 126 -4.16 -11.85 5.08
CA ILE A 126 -4.86 -11.16 3.99
C ILE A 126 -4.39 -11.54 2.58
N GLY A 127 -3.30 -12.29 2.45
CA GLY A 127 -2.80 -12.73 1.13
C GLY A 127 -3.66 -13.81 0.48
N ILE A 128 -3.25 -14.24 -0.71
CA ILE A 128 -3.89 -15.34 -1.42
C ILE A 128 -3.71 -16.64 -0.63
N LYS A 129 -4.78 -17.45 -0.61
CA LYS A 129 -4.78 -18.70 0.14
C LYS A 129 -3.91 -19.77 -0.49
N HIS A 130 -3.09 -20.39 0.35
CA HIS A 130 -2.43 -21.66 0.08
C HIS A 130 -3.03 -22.73 1.02
N THR A 131 -3.64 -23.77 0.48
CA THR A 131 -4.36 -24.78 1.28
C THR A 131 -3.42 -25.73 2.01
N THR A 132 -2.19 -25.85 1.55
CA THR A 132 -1.14 -26.68 2.14
C THR A 132 0.20 -26.00 1.90
N ALA A 133 1.28 -26.53 2.49
CA ALA A 133 2.63 -26.24 2.03
C ALA A 133 2.80 -26.61 0.54
N ASP A 134 3.54 -25.82 -0.18
CA ASP A 134 3.86 -26.01 -1.59
C ASP A 134 5.26 -25.43 -1.91
N ASN A 135 5.58 -25.20 -3.18
CA ASN A 135 6.86 -24.63 -3.60
C ASN A 135 7.03 -23.12 -3.30
N MET A 136 5.97 -22.44 -2.84
CA MET A 136 5.97 -21.01 -2.54
C MET A 136 5.89 -20.71 -1.04
N THR A 137 5.33 -21.64 -0.26
CA THR A 137 5.17 -21.48 1.18
C THR A 137 5.29 -22.80 1.92
N THR A 138 5.84 -22.76 3.14
CA THR A 138 6.05 -23.95 3.97
C THR A 138 4.79 -24.45 4.67
N MET A 139 3.67 -23.72 4.60
CA MET A 139 2.44 -24.07 5.31
C MET A 139 1.20 -23.39 4.72
N LEU A 140 0.04 -23.76 5.23
CA LEU A 140 -1.25 -23.11 4.94
C LEU A 140 -1.20 -21.61 5.26
N GLN A 141 -1.64 -20.79 4.31
CA GLN A 141 -1.57 -19.32 4.36
C GLN A 141 -2.83 -18.65 3.81
N GLY A 142 -3.03 -17.39 4.21
CA GLY A 142 -3.86 -16.42 3.51
C GLY A 142 -5.38 -16.54 3.66
N SER A 143 -6.07 -15.57 3.12
CA SER A 143 -7.54 -15.49 2.96
C SER A 143 -8.38 -15.57 4.23
N GLN A 144 -7.90 -15.08 5.35
CA GLN A 144 -8.76 -14.86 6.52
C GLN A 144 -9.61 -13.60 6.34
N VAL A 145 -9.08 -12.63 5.60
CA VAL A 145 -9.77 -11.40 5.19
C VAL A 145 -9.55 -11.22 3.69
N GLY A 146 -10.57 -10.88 2.96
CA GLY A 146 -10.49 -10.71 1.51
C GLY A 146 -11.55 -9.75 0.97
N PRO A 147 -11.47 -9.41 -0.32
CA PRO A 147 -12.46 -8.56 -0.97
C PRO A 147 -13.81 -9.25 -1.08
N THR A 148 -14.87 -8.46 -1.06
CA THR A 148 -16.21 -8.97 -1.39
C THR A 148 -16.31 -9.22 -2.90
N PRO A 149 -17.12 -10.20 -3.35
CA PRO A 149 -17.38 -10.39 -4.78
C PRO A 149 -17.95 -9.14 -5.45
N THR A 150 -18.75 -8.35 -4.74
CA THR A 150 -19.32 -7.09 -5.23
C THR A 150 -18.22 -6.16 -5.76
N LEU A 151 -17.13 -6.00 -5.01
CA LEU A 151 -16.00 -5.17 -5.44
C LEU A 151 -15.41 -5.65 -6.79
N TYR A 152 -15.30 -6.96 -6.99
CA TYR A 152 -14.81 -7.50 -8.26
C TYR A 152 -15.72 -7.14 -9.43
N PHE A 153 -17.03 -7.23 -9.26
CA PHE A 153 -18.01 -6.94 -10.31
C PHE A 153 -18.25 -5.44 -10.52
N ASP A 154 -17.90 -4.61 -9.54
CA ASP A 154 -17.93 -3.15 -9.68
C ASP A 154 -16.79 -2.60 -10.56
N TYR A 155 -15.71 -3.36 -10.70
CA TYR A 155 -14.65 -3.00 -11.65
C TYR A 155 -15.13 -3.18 -13.11
N SER A 156 -14.76 -2.23 -13.98
CA SER A 156 -14.85 -2.46 -15.41
C SER A 156 -14.01 -3.67 -15.82
N VAL A 157 -14.48 -4.45 -16.78
CA VAL A 157 -13.70 -5.58 -17.36
C VAL A 157 -12.38 -5.14 -18.00
N LYS A 158 -12.24 -3.86 -18.31
CA LYS A 158 -11.01 -3.26 -18.85
C LYS A 158 -10.08 -2.70 -17.78
N ASP A 159 -10.51 -2.67 -16.52
CA ASP A 159 -9.70 -2.13 -15.44
C ASP A 159 -8.69 -3.18 -14.96
N LEU A 160 -7.42 -2.98 -15.29
CA LEU A 160 -6.33 -3.89 -14.96
C LEU A 160 -6.11 -4.04 -13.44
N ARG A 161 -6.63 -3.12 -12.62
CA ARG A 161 -6.53 -3.18 -11.17
C ARG A 161 -7.41 -4.28 -10.58
N ARG A 162 -8.49 -4.68 -11.27
CA ARG A 162 -9.44 -5.69 -10.83
C ARG A 162 -8.74 -7.00 -10.46
N ASP A 163 -8.02 -7.57 -11.42
CA ASP A 163 -7.44 -8.91 -11.30
C ASP A 163 -6.19 -8.94 -10.41
N VAL A 164 -5.55 -7.78 -10.23
CA VAL A 164 -4.48 -7.61 -9.24
C VAL A 164 -5.05 -7.46 -7.82
N THR A 165 -6.19 -6.76 -7.66
CA THR A 165 -6.76 -6.49 -6.33
C THR A 165 -7.60 -7.65 -5.80
N CYS A 166 -8.44 -8.24 -6.66
CA CYS A 166 -9.41 -9.27 -6.26
C CYS A 166 -9.03 -10.61 -6.91
N CYS A 167 -8.56 -11.57 -6.12
CA CYS A 167 -8.18 -12.89 -6.61
C CYS A 167 -9.21 -13.95 -6.27
N PRO A 168 -9.96 -14.46 -7.29
CA PRO A 168 -10.95 -15.53 -7.11
C PRO A 168 -10.31 -16.92 -7.10
N PHE A 169 -9.02 -17.03 -6.86
CA PHE A 169 -8.31 -18.29 -6.86
C PHE A 169 -7.52 -18.52 -5.57
N GLN A 170 -7.10 -19.75 -5.38
CA GLN A 170 -6.22 -20.21 -4.31
C GLN A 170 -5.18 -21.20 -4.88
N TRP A 171 -4.15 -21.46 -4.11
CA TRP A 171 -3.18 -22.49 -4.41
C TRP A 171 -3.49 -23.77 -3.63
N THR A 172 -3.67 -24.87 -4.34
CA THR A 172 -3.94 -26.20 -3.76
C THR A 172 -2.84 -27.14 -4.19
N LYS A 173 -1.93 -27.48 -3.28
CA LYS A 173 -0.75 -28.31 -3.58
C LYS A 173 0.08 -27.77 -4.75
N GLY A 174 0.29 -26.45 -4.80
CA GLY A 174 1.04 -25.78 -5.86
C GLY A 174 0.29 -25.61 -7.19
N VAL A 175 -0.99 -25.98 -7.27
CA VAL A 175 -1.85 -25.77 -8.43
C VAL A 175 -2.87 -24.68 -8.16
N GLN A 176 -3.04 -23.76 -9.09
CA GLN A 176 -4.05 -22.72 -9.00
C GLN A 176 -5.45 -23.32 -9.22
N THR A 177 -6.34 -23.06 -8.28
CA THR A 177 -7.73 -23.52 -8.30
C THR A 177 -8.68 -22.38 -7.96
N LEU A 178 -9.90 -22.42 -8.50
CA LEU A 178 -10.92 -21.44 -8.15
C LEU A 178 -11.29 -21.54 -6.66
N GLN A 179 -11.52 -20.39 -6.06
CA GLN A 179 -11.95 -20.29 -4.68
C GLN A 179 -13.43 -19.90 -4.61
N SER A 180 -14.12 -20.37 -3.57
CA SER A 180 -15.51 -19.96 -3.34
C SER A 180 -15.59 -18.46 -3.03
N PHE A 181 -16.71 -17.83 -3.38
CA PHE A 181 -16.93 -16.39 -3.15
C PHE A 181 -16.73 -15.91 -1.70
N LYS A 182 -16.74 -16.83 -0.74
CA LYS A 182 -16.56 -16.49 0.68
C LYS A 182 -15.12 -16.30 1.11
N SER A 183 -14.16 -16.62 0.24
CA SER A 183 -12.74 -16.75 0.63
C SER A 183 -11.78 -16.16 -0.39
N TRP A 184 -12.21 -15.20 -1.19
CA TRP A 184 -11.32 -14.53 -2.13
C TRP A 184 -10.18 -13.80 -1.41
N GLY A 185 -8.99 -13.81 -2.00
CA GLY A 185 -7.82 -13.15 -1.44
C GLY A 185 -7.56 -11.77 -2.04
N PHE A 186 -6.86 -10.94 -1.29
CA PHE A 186 -6.29 -9.70 -1.84
C PHE A 186 -5.05 -10.05 -2.66
N GLY A 187 -5.18 -9.89 -3.98
CA GLY A 187 -4.14 -10.28 -4.92
C GLY A 187 -2.91 -9.39 -4.96
N LYS A 188 -2.91 -8.27 -4.25
CA LYS A 188 -1.73 -7.42 -4.05
C LYS A 188 -0.69 -8.08 -3.15
N LEU A 189 -1.06 -9.12 -2.41
CA LEU A 189 -0.21 -9.83 -1.48
C LEU A 189 -0.14 -11.31 -1.88
N ARG A 190 0.91 -11.68 -2.64
CA ARG A 190 1.08 -13.01 -3.22
C ARG A 190 2.44 -13.59 -2.91
N TYR A 191 2.47 -14.84 -2.50
CA TYR A 191 3.72 -15.57 -2.28
C TYR A 191 4.45 -15.91 -3.59
N GLU A 192 3.72 -16.10 -4.69
CA GLU A 192 4.30 -16.37 -6.01
C GLU A 192 5.16 -15.22 -6.55
N TRP A 193 5.04 -14.03 -5.99
CA TRP A 193 5.90 -12.89 -6.34
C TRP A 193 7.18 -12.82 -5.49
N THR A 194 7.29 -13.66 -4.49
CA THR A 194 8.49 -13.73 -3.66
C THR A 194 9.43 -14.78 -4.22
N ASN A 195 10.70 -14.45 -4.35
CA ASN A 195 11.75 -15.44 -4.67
C ASN A 195 12.18 -16.26 -3.44
N ARG A 196 11.43 -16.18 -2.36
CA ARG A 196 11.78 -16.78 -1.07
C ARG A 196 10.60 -17.60 -0.55
N MET A 197 10.86 -18.85 -0.25
CA MET A 197 10.02 -19.55 0.70
C MET A 197 10.14 -18.82 2.04
N ILE A 198 9.08 -18.16 2.49
CA ILE A 198 9.04 -17.54 3.80
C ILE A 198 8.66 -18.64 4.79
N PRO A 199 9.60 -19.15 5.59
CA PRO A 199 9.29 -20.11 6.62
C PRO A 199 8.44 -19.39 7.67
N ILE A 200 7.19 -19.79 7.81
CA ILE A 200 6.38 -19.35 8.93
C ILE A 200 6.63 -20.36 10.04
N LEU A 201 7.46 -19.96 10.97
CA LEU A 201 7.61 -20.70 12.22
C LEU A 201 6.38 -20.45 13.10
N HIS A 202 5.87 -21.49 13.70
CA HIS A 202 4.77 -21.47 14.66
C HIS A 202 5.18 -20.85 15.99
#